data_bd3f0f44b8215e51833a4ee091814eb4
#
_entry.id   bd3f0f44b8215e51833a4ee091814eb4
#
_cell.length_a   1.000
_cell.length_b   1.000
_cell.length_c   1.000
_cell.angle_alpha   90.00
_cell.angle_beta   90.00
_cell.angle_gamma   90.00
#
_symmetry.space_group_name_H-M   'P 1'
#
loop_
_entity.id
_entity.type
_entity.pdbx_description
1 polymer ?
#
loop_
_entity_poly.entity_id
_entity_poly.type
_entity_poly.pdbx_seq_one_letter_code
_entity_poly.pdbx_strand_id
1 'polypeptide(L)'
;MTDYILITSVTAEKLFGIFEESVRETCAKDYSAVQIDAWIARATPARWQQLLSGDLHFIAAVNQTSGELAGFASINPDGYLHSMFVRPRYQKKGVASFMLHALEDWVMRFQASDIYSDVSITALPFFLSQGFSIEREQTVVINGVKMSNFLMRKPLICQPSETDYDELLCVWEEAVRSTHHFLSEEDIQYYKPLVRMIYLPGVDLYCFRNRERRITAFMGLSNEMIEMLFVAPQEQGKGLGSRLIDFAIKEKGIYKIDNTSVNFYRKIKS
;
A
#
# COMPACT_ATOMS: atom_id res chain seq x y z
N MET A 1 -5.45 9.80 20.30
CA MET A 1 -5.50 8.36 20.65
C MET A 1 -6.64 7.74 19.87
N THR A 2 -6.42 6.58 19.25
CA THR A 2 -7.50 5.87 18.54
C THR A 2 -8.43 5.23 19.56
N ASP A 3 -9.75 5.38 19.37
CA ASP A 3 -10.77 4.76 20.25
C ASP A 3 -10.87 3.23 20.03
N TYR A 4 -9.90 2.64 19.29
CA TYR A 4 -9.92 1.25 18.85
C TYR A 4 -8.63 0.54 19.20
N ILE A 5 -8.75 -0.76 19.52
CA ILE A 5 -7.62 -1.70 19.61
C ILE A 5 -7.81 -2.82 18.60
N LEU A 6 -6.72 -3.46 18.21
CA LEU A 6 -6.74 -4.61 17.31
C LEU A 6 -6.61 -5.91 18.10
N ILE A 7 -7.39 -6.89 17.67
CA ILE A 7 -7.29 -8.28 18.14
C ILE A 7 -7.15 -9.21 16.93
N THR A 8 -6.48 -10.35 17.14
CA THR A 8 -6.30 -11.38 16.10
C THR A 8 -7.16 -12.62 16.35
N SER A 9 -7.72 -12.77 17.56
CA SER A 9 -8.58 -13.90 17.90
C SER A 9 -10.04 -13.54 17.67
N VAL A 10 -10.63 -14.07 16.60
CA VAL A 10 -12.04 -13.86 16.21
C VAL A 10 -12.68 -15.18 15.80
N THR A 11 -14.00 -15.30 15.96
CA THR A 11 -14.75 -16.49 15.54
C THR A 11 -15.46 -16.30 14.22
N ALA A 12 -15.73 -17.38 13.50
CA ALA A 12 -16.44 -17.35 12.21
C ALA A 12 -17.81 -16.67 12.33
N GLU A 13 -18.55 -16.88 13.40
CA GLU A 13 -19.88 -16.29 13.64
C GLU A 13 -19.79 -14.76 13.79
N LYS A 14 -18.78 -14.26 14.51
CA LYS A 14 -18.56 -12.82 14.68
C LYS A 14 -18.18 -12.16 13.35
N LEU A 15 -17.32 -12.79 12.56
CA LEU A 15 -16.93 -12.32 11.23
C LEU A 15 -18.14 -12.29 10.29
N PHE A 16 -18.93 -13.37 10.26
CA PHE A 16 -20.14 -13.44 9.46
C PHE A 16 -21.14 -12.35 9.83
N GLY A 17 -21.40 -12.11 11.11
CA GLY A 17 -22.32 -11.08 11.55
C GLY A 17 -21.91 -9.65 11.13
N ILE A 18 -20.61 -9.32 11.20
CA ILE A 18 -20.10 -8.02 10.73
C ILE A 18 -20.23 -7.92 9.20
N PHE A 19 -19.86 -8.99 8.49
CA PHE A 19 -19.96 -9.06 7.04
C PHE A 19 -21.40 -8.88 6.57
N GLU A 20 -22.35 -9.66 7.10
CA GLU A 20 -23.76 -9.61 6.72
C GLU A 20 -24.36 -8.22 6.96
N GLU A 21 -24.17 -7.64 8.15
CA GLU A 21 -24.64 -6.29 8.49
C GLU A 21 -24.05 -5.24 7.51
N SER A 22 -22.74 -5.31 7.24
CA SER A 22 -22.09 -4.39 6.32
C SER A 22 -22.62 -4.51 4.89
N VAL A 23 -22.81 -5.73 4.38
CA VAL A 23 -23.28 -5.94 3.02
C VAL A 23 -24.74 -5.52 2.87
N ARG A 24 -25.62 -5.91 3.81
CA ARG A 24 -27.04 -5.56 3.73
C ARG A 24 -27.31 -4.08 3.82
N GLU A 25 -26.65 -3.37 4.74
CA GLU A 25 -26.96 -1.97 4.99
C GLU A 25 -26.14 -1.01 4.13
N THR A 26 -24.84 -1.31 3.93
CA THR A 26 -23.95 -0.38 3.23
C THR A 26 -23.96 -0.55 1.71
N CYS A 27 -24.04 -1.81 1.24
CA CYS A 27 -23.97 -2.09 -0.19
C CYS A 27 -25.31 -1.96 -0.93
N ALA A 28 -26.43 -1.81 -0.21
CA ALA A 28 -27.77 -1.72 -0.80
C ALA A 28 -28.00 -0.54 -1.77
N LYS A 29 -27.17 0.49 -1.69
CA LYS A 29 -27.21 1.63 -2.62
C LYS A 29 -26.54 1.36 -3.97
N ASP A 30 -25.64 0.37 -4.04
CA ASP A 30 -24.82 0.09 -5.21
C ASP A 30 -25.12 -1.28 -5.84
N TYR A 31 -25.77 -2.18 -5.09
CA TYR A 31 -26.10 -3.54 -5.49
C TYR A 31 -27.57 -3.85 -5.28
N SER A 32 -28.16 -4.61 -6.20
CA SER A 32 -29.55 -5.07 -6.09
C SER A 32 -29.71 -6.09 -4.95
N ALA A 33 -30.96 -6.27 -4.47
CA ALA A 33 -31.26 -7.26 -3.44
C ALA A 33 -30.81 -8.68 -3.84
N VAL A 34 -30.98 -9.06 -5.11
CA VAL A 34 -30.54 -10.37 -5.64
C VAL A 34 -29.03 -10.53 -5.55
N GLN A 35 -28.26 -9.47 -5.84
CA GLN A 35 -26.80 -9.49 -5.73
C GLN A 35 -26.35 -9.58 -4.27
N ILE A 36 -26.98 -8.83 -3.37
CA ILE A 36 -26.70 -8.88 -1.93
C ILE A 36 -26.97 -10.26 -1.37
N ASP A 37 -28.13 -10.84 -1.66
CA ASP A 37 -28.49 -12.18 -1.18
C ASP A 37 -27.55 -13.27 -1.72
N ALA A 38 -27.17 -13.20 -3.00
CA ALA A 38 -26.19 -14.10 -3.60
C ALA A 38 -24.82 -13.99 -2.92
N TRP A 39 -24.38 -12.78 -2.59
CA TRP A 39 -23.11 -12.52 -1.91
C TRP A 39 -23.11 -13.10 -0.50
N ILE A 40 -24.17 -12.83 0.28
CA ILE A 40 -24.32 -13.35 1.64
C ILE A 40 -24.43 -14.87 1.66
N ALA A 41 -25.20 -15.45 0.75
CA ALA A 41 -25.36 -16.91 0.65
C ALA A 41 -24.04 -17.64 0.38
N ARG A 42 -23.07 -17.02 -0.27
CA ARG A 42 -21.73 -17.59 -0.48
C ARG A 42 -20.90 -17.59 0.80
N ALA A 43 -21.12 -16.65 1.71
CA ALA A 43 -20.29 -16.39 2.89
C ALA A 43 -20.76 -17.18 4.12
N THR A 44 -20.94 -18.49 3.99
CA THR A 44 -21.40 -19.36 5.08
C THR A 44 -20.43 -19.37 6.28
N PRO A 45 -20.91 -19.68 7.50
CA PRO A 45 -20.01 -19.89 8.68
C PRO A 45 -18.91 -20.93 8.42
N ALA A 46 -19.22 -22.01 7.71
CA ALA A 46 -18.24 -23.02 7.33
C ALA A 46 -17.13 -22.45 6.43
N ARG A 47 -17.48 -21.55 5.49
CA ARG A 47 -16.48 -20.84 4.69
C ARG A 47 -15.60 -19.93 5.53
N TRP A 48 -16.16 -19.19 6.48
CA TRP A 48 -15.35 -18.37 7.40
C TRP A 48 -14.42 -19.22 8.26
N GLN A 49 -14.88 -20.40 8.73
CA GLN A 49 -14.05 -21.34 9.46
C GLN A 49 -12.87 -21.84 8.61
N GLN A 50 -13.13 -22.15 7.34
CA GLN A 50 -12.07 -22.52 6.39
C GLN A 50 -11.06 -21.39 6.16
N LEU A 51 -11.52 -20.15 6.00
CA LEU A 51 -10.65 -19.00 5.83
C LEU A 51 -9.79 -18.72 7.06
N LEU A 52 -10.34 -18.88 8.27
CA LEU A 52 -9.62 -18.74 9.54
C LEU A 52 -8.55 -19.82 9.74
N SER A 53 -8.70 -20.98 9.11
CA SER A 53 -7.75 -22.11 9.19
C SER A 53 -6.68 -22.04 8.09
N GLY A 54 -6.77 -21.08 7.16
CA GLY A 54 -5.85 -20.89 6.05
C GLY A 54 -4.67 -19.95 6.39
N ASP A 55 -4.07 -19.41 5.36
CA ASP A 55 -2.90 -18.51 5.41
C ASP A 55 -3.25 -17.04 5.63
N LEU A 56 -4.54 -16.71 5.75
CA LEU A 56 -5.00 -15.34 5.96
C LEU A 56 -4.73 -14.87 7.39
N HIS A 57 -4.04 -13.76 7.52
CA HIS A 57 -3.93 -13.04 8.78
C HIS A 57 -5.19 -12.19 9.00
N PHE A 58 -5.97 -12.53 10.02
CA PHE A 58 -7.17 -11.81 10.43
C PHE A 58 -6.88 -10.83 11.56
N ILE A 59 -7.42 -9.63 11.45
CA ILE A 59 -7.48 -8.62 12.52
C ILE A 59 -8.91 -8.11 12.67
N ALA A 60 -9.28 -7.73 13.87
CA ALA A 60 -10.54 -7.06 14.14
C ALA A 60 -10.32 -5.82 15.03
N ALA A 61 -11.01 -4.74 14.70
CA ALA A 61 -11.02 -3.52 15.49
C ALA A 61 -12.12 -3.59 16.55
N VAL A 62 -11.75 -3.40 17.81
CA VAL A 62 -12.65 -3.35 18.97
C VAL A 62 -12.71 -1.91 19.44
N ASN A 63 -13.92 -1.37 19.59
CA ASN A 63 -14.12 -0.08 20.23
C ASN A 63 -13.86 -0.21 21.73
N GLN A 64 -12.92 0.57 22.27
CA GLN A 64 -12.47 0.45 23.66
C GLN A 64 -13.56 0.84 24.67
N THR A 65 -14.45 1.74 24.29
CA THR A 65 -15.52 2.22 25.18
C THR A 65 -16.66 1.22 25.29
N SER A 66 -17.11 0.65 24.15
CA SER A 66 -18.26 -0.27 24.15
C SER A 66 -17.87 -1.75 24.25
N GLY A 67 -16.61 -2.11 24.00
CA GLY A 67 -16.16 -3.49 23.85
C GLY A 67 -16.63 -4.21 22.58
N GLU A 68 -17.32 -3.51 21.67
CA GLU A 68 -17.88 -4.10 20.47
C GLU A 68 -16.86 -4.19 19.33
N LEU A 69 -17.00 -5.25 18.52
CA LEU A 69 -16.28 -5.36 17.24
C LEU A 69 -16.83 -4.35 16.24
N ALA A 70 -16.00 -3.38 15.88
CA ALA A 70 -16.34 -2.31 14.91
C ALA A 70 -16.17 -2.77 13.46
N GLY A 71 -15.23 -3.67 13.20
CA GLY A 71 -14.93 -4.20 11.88
C GLY A 71 -13.85 -5.27 11.92
N PHE A 72 -13.58 -5.87 10.78
CA PHE A 72 -12.47 -6.82 10.60
C PHE A 72 -11.86 -6.68 9.21
N ALA A 73 -10.63 -7.17 9.07
CA ALA A 73 -9.93 -7.29 7.80
C ALA A 73 -9.04 -8.53 7.79
N SER A 74 -8.68 -9.01 6.60
CA SER A 74 -7.77 -10.14 6.44
C SER A 74 -6.90 -10.00 5.19
N ILE A 75 -5.63 -10.39 5.29
CA ILE A 75 -4.63 -10.32 4.24
C ILE A 75 -3.76 -11.57 4.26
N ASN A 76 -3.22 -11.98 3.12
CA ASN A 76 -2.19 -13.02 3.05
C ASN A 76 -0.77 -12.42 2.96
N PRO A 77 0.30 -13.22 3.12
CA PRO A 77 1.68 -12.74 3.01
C PRO A 77 2.05 -12.14 1.66
N ASP A 78 1.35 -12.51 0.57
CA ASP A 78 1.59 -12.00 -0.78
C ASP A 78 0.92 -10.64 -1.05
N GLY A 79 0.24 -10.06 -0.04
CA GLY A 79 -0.43 -8.76 -0.14
C GLY A 79 -1.87 -8.81 -0.65
N TYR A 80 -2.50 -10.00 -0.80
CA TYR A 80 -3.91 -10.08 -1.14
C TYR A 80 -4.79 -9.75 0.06
N LEU A 81 -5.38 -8.56 0.06
CA LEU A 81 -6.39 -8.12 1.04
C LEU A 81 -7.73 -8.78 0.68
N HIS A 82 -8.00 -9.91 1.34
CA HIS A 82 -9.17 -10.75 1.06
C HIS A 82 -10.47 -10.14 1.58
N SER A 83 -10.45 -9.54 2.78
CA SER A 83 -11.64 -9.01 3.44
C SER A 83 -11.34 -7.69 4.14
N MET A 84 -12.30 -6.75 4.05
CA MET A 84 -12.33 -5.53 4.87
C MET A 84 -13.77 -5.08 5.04
N PHE A 85 -14.33 -5.24 6.24
CA PHE A 85 -15.71 -4.90 6.57
C PHE A 85 -15.77 -4.11 7.86
N VAL A 86 -16.56 -3.04 7.85
CA VAL A 86 -16.80 -2.17 9.00
C VAL A 86 -18.31 -2.03 9.19
N ARG A 87 -18.80 -2.29 10.41
CA ARG A 87 -20.21 -2.12 10.74
C ARG A 87 -20.71 -0.72 10.40
N PRO A 88 -21.92 -0.55 9.86
CA PRO A 88 -22.43 0.75 9.41
C PRO A 88 -22.27 1.87 10.44
N ARG A 89 -22.57 1.60 11.72
CA ARG A 89 -22.46 2.58 12.82
C ARG A 89 -21.02 3.02 13.17
N TYR A 90 -20.01 2.29 12.69
CA TYR A 90 -18.58 2.60 12.89
C TYR A 90 -17.89 3.11 11.62
N GLN A 91 -18.62 3.24 10.50
CA GLN A 91 -18.07 3.82 9.28
C GLN A 91 -17.78 5.31 9.41
N LYS A 92 -16.85 5.82 8.58
CA LYS A 92 -16.40 7.23 8.60
C LYS A 92 -15.78 7.69 9.93
N LYS A 93 -15.41 6.76 10.82
CA LYS A 93 -14.74 6.99 12.10
C LYS A 93 -13.28 6.52 12.13
N GLY A 94 -12.65 6.32 10.95
CA GLY A 94 -11.25 5.92 10.83
C GLY A 94 -10.97 4.42 11.02
N VAL A 95 -11.97 3.57 11.31
CA VAL A 95 -11.77 2.12 11.59
C VAL A 95 -11.11 1.39 10.43
N ALA A 96 -11.58 1.61 9.19
CA ALA A 96 -11.02 0.95 8.02
C ALA A 96 -9.56 1.35 7.77
N SER A 97 -9.23 2.65 7.88
CA SER A 97 -7.85 3.14 7.74
C SER A 97 -6.95 2.58 8.84
N PHE A 98 -7.44 2.51 10.09
CA PHE A 98 -6.70 1.94 11.20
C PHE A 98 -6.34 0.46 10.97
N MET A 99 -7.30 -0.34 10.50
CA MET A 99 -7.05 -1.73 10.13
C MET A 99 -6.12 -1.86 8.93
N LEU A 100 -6.30 -1.01 7.90
CA LEU A 100 -5.47 -1.07 6.68
C LEU A 100 -4.00 -0.79 7.01
N HIS A 101 -3.69 0.26 7.79
CA HIS A 101 -2.32 0.56 8.19
C HIS A 101 -1.67 -0.61 8.94
N ALA A 102 -2.40 -1.24 9.85
CA ALA A 102 -1.86 -2.41 10.57
C ALA A 102 -1.58 -3.60 9.65
N LEU A 103 -2.39 -3.79 8.61
CA LEU A 103 -2.15 -4.84 7.61
C LEU A 103 -0.99 -4.47 6.67
N GLU A 104 -0.81 -3.19 6.34
CA GLU A 104 0.36 -2.70 5.60
C GLU A 104 1.65 -3.00 6.38
N ASP A 105 1.69 -2.66 7.67
CA ASP A 105 2.83 -2.97 8.55
C ASP A 105 3.08 -4.49 8.69
N TRP A 106 2.00 -5.27 8.72
CA TRP A 106 2.13 -6.72 8.84
C TRP A 106 2.70 -7.34 7.56
N VAL A 107 2.18 -6.98 6.40
CA VAL A 107 2.58 -7.60 5.11
C VAL A 107 3.98 -7.18 4.67
N MET A 108 4.46 -6.01 5.08
CA MET A 108 5.84 -5.57 4.82
C MET A 108 6.88 -6.52 5.43
N ARG A 109 6.57 -7.23 6.52
CA ARG A 109 7.44 -8.25 7.12
C ARG A 109 7.70 -9.44 6.18
N PHE A 110 6.83 -9.65 5.20
CA PHE A 110 6.96 -10.67 4.16
C PHE A 110 7.50 -10.10 2.85
N GLN A 111 7.99 -8.84 2.88
CA GLN A 111 8.56 -8.14 1.71
C GLN A 111 7.59 -8.06 0.52
N ALA A 112 6.29 -7.97 0.78
CA ALA A 112 5.32 -7.70 -0.27
C ALA A 112 5.59 -6.33 -0.89
N SER A 113 5.54 -6.27 -2.23
CA SER A 113 5.76 -5.03 -2.98
C SER A 113 4.52 -4.15 -3.06
N ASP A 114 3.36 -4.74 -2.84
CA ASP A 114 2.06 -4.07 -2.96
C ASP A 114 0.98 -4.81 -2.17
N ILE A 115 -0.13 -4.11 -1.93
CA ILE A 115 -1.40 -4.70 -1.50
C ILE A 115 -2.38 -4.63 -2.67
N TYR A 116 -3.11 -5.70 -2.91
CA TYR A 116 -4.17 -5.74 -3.92
C TYR A 116 -5.43 -6.40 -3.38
N SER A 117 -6.58 -6.01 -3.93
CA SER A 117 -7.88 -6.50 -3.46
C SER A 117 -8.92 -6.46 -4.59
N ASP A 118 -9.90 -7.35 -4.51
CA ASP A 118 -11.14 -7.31 -5.29
C ASP A 118 -12.15 -6.40 -4.56
N VAL A 119 -12.21 -5.14 -4.99
CA VAL A 119 -12.92 -4.05 -4.30
C VAL A 119 -14.32 -3.87 -4.86
N SER A 120 -15.34 -3.89 -4.00
CA SER A 120 -16.73 -3.61 -4.38
C SER A 120 -16.91 -2.16 -4.86
N ILE A 121 -17.98 -1.91 -5.66
CA ILE A 121 -18.37 -0.54 -6.05
C ILE A 121 -18.51 0.36 -4.81
N THR A 122 -19.11 -0.14 -3.74
CA THR A 122 -19.33 0.57 -2.48
C THR A 122 -18.01 0.98 -1.79
N ALA A 123 -17.00 0.11 -1.82
CA ALA A 123 -15.73 0.35 -1.15
C ALA A 123 -14.73 1.16 -2.00
N LEU A 124 -14.98 1.29 -3.32
CA LEU A 124 -14.09 1.97 -4.26
C LEU A 124 -13.61 3.37 -3.79
N PRO A 125 -14.50 4.29 -3.32
CA PRO A 125 -14.06 5.62 -2.89
C PRO A 125 -13.09 5.57 -1.70
N PHE A 126 -13.29 4.63 -0.77
CA PHE A 126 -12.37 4.43 0.36
C PHE A 126 -10.99 3.99 -0.14
N PHE A 127 -10.92 2.95 -0.97
CA PHE A 127 -9.64 2.44 -1.47
C PHE A 127 -8.88 3.48 -2.29
N LEU A 128 -9.57 4.27 -3.14
CA LEU A 128 -8.96 5.40 -3.84
C LEU A 128 -8.35 6.42 -2.86
N SER A 129 -9.08 6.77 -1.78
CA SER A 129 -8.59 7.70 -0.75
C SER A 129 -7.38 7.17 0.03
N GLN A 130 -7.19 5.85 0.07
CA GLN A 130 -6.04 5.19 0.72
C GLN A 130 -4.85 4.96 -0.25
N GLY A 131 -4.89 5.54 -1.45
CA GLY A 131 -3.80 5.47 -2.43
C GLY A 131 -3.78 4.20 -3.29
N PHE A 132 -4.86 3.43 -3.31
CA PHE A 132 -5.04 2.37 -4.31
C PHE A 132 -5.41 2.98 -5.66
N SER A 133 -4.97 2.32 -6.74
CA SER A 133 -5.39 2.60 -8.12
C SER A 133 -6.15 1.42 -8.70
N ILE A 134 -7.07 1.71 -9.61
CA ILE A 134 -7.79 0.66 -10.34
C ILE A 134 -6.82 0.01 -11.34
N GLU A 135 -6.62 -1.30 -11.23
CA GLU A 135 -5.88 -2.08 -12.22
C GLU A 135 -6.82 -2.51 -13.36
N ARG A 136 -8.03 -2.97 -13.01
CA ARG A 136 -9.09 -3.29 -13.96
C ARG A 136 -10.46 -3.37 -13.29
N GLU A 137 -11.50 -3.05 -14.05
CA GLU A 137 -12.86 -3.44 -13.73
C GLU A 137 -13.09 -4.90 -14.15
N GLN A 138 -13.88 -5.63 -13.37
CA GLN A 138 -14.17 -7.03 -13.64
C GLN A 138 -15.60 -7.39 -13.26
N THR A 139 -16.15 -8.39 -13.94
CA THR A 139 -17.43 -8.99 -13.59
C THR A 139 -17.19 -10.38 -13.02
N VAL A 140 -17.62 -10.57 -11.78
CA VAL A 140 -17.57 -11.87 -11.10
C VAL A 140 -18.96 -12.51 -11.07
N VAL A 141 -19.03 -13.83 -11.04
CA VAL A 141 -20.30 -14.56 -10.92
C VAL A 141 -20.35 -15.23 -9.55
N ILE A 142 -21.33 -14.86 -8.74
CA ILE A 142 -21.57 -15.42 -7.41
C ILE A 142 -22.93 -16.10 -7.41
N ASN A 143 -22.96 -17.43 -7.21
CA ASN A 143 -24.19 -18.22 -7.23
C ASN A 143 -25.07 -17.95 -8.48
N GLY A 144 -24.43 -17.81 -9.66
CA GLY A 144 -25.13 -17.51 -10.92
C GLY A 144 -25.48 -16.03 -11.16
N VAL A 145 -25.24 -15.14 -10.17
CA VAL A 145 -25.55 -13.71 -10.27
C VAL A 145 -24.27 -12.93 -10.63
N LYS A 146 -24.35 -12.10 -11.69
CA LYS A 146 -23.24 -11.23 -12.10
C LYS A 146 -23.12 -10.02 -11.17
N MET A 147 -21.91 -9.72 -10.77
CA MET A 147 -21.56 -8.55 -9.94
C MET A 147 -20.31 -7.88 -10.49
N SER A 148 -20.31 -6.54 -10.54
CA SER A 148 -19.12 -5.77 -10.87
C SER A 148 -18.30 -5.48 -9.61
N ASN A 149 -16.99 -5.56 -9.75
CA ASN A 149 -16.01 -5.11 -8.77
C ASN A 149 -14.74 -4.63 -9.49
N PHE A 150 -13.74 -4.20 -8.74
CA PHE A 150 -12.51 -3.65 -9.28
C PHE A 150 -11.32 -4.38 -8.65
N LEU A 151 -10.42 -4.90 -9.46
CA LEU A 151 -9.08 -5.23 -8.97
C LEU A 151 -8.33 -3.92 -8.75
N MET A 152 -7.99 -3.66 -7.51
CA MET A 152 -7.26 -2.45 -7.11
C MET A 152 -5.92 -2.81 -6.47
N ARG A 153 -4.93 -1.91 -6.60
CA ARG A 153 -3.57 -2.12 -6.12
C ARG A 153 -2.98 -0.86 -5.51
N LYS A 154 -2.22 -1.03 -4.42
CA LYS A 154 -1.43 0.01 -3.75
C LYS A 154 0.01 -0.49 -3.60
N PRO A 155 1.01 0.08 -4.31
CA PRO A 155 2.42 -0.20 -4.04
C PRO A 155 2.80 0.21 -2.61
N LEU A 156 3.67 -0.56 -1.97
CA LEU A 156 4.17 -0.29 -0.63
C LEU A 156 5.53 0.41 -0.69
N ILE A 157 5.74 1.38 0.20
CA ILE A 157 7.05 2.02 0.40
C ILE A 157 7.79 1.22 1.47
N CYS A 158 8.97 0.70 1.11
CA CYS A 158 9.82 -0.06 2.02
C CYS A 158 11.19 0.62 2.22
N GLN A 159 11.89 0.24 3.28
CA GLN A 159 13.28 0.64 3.49
C GLN A 159 14.20 -0.42 2.87
N PRO A 160 15.08 -0.03 1.92
CA PRO A 160 16.08 -0.94 1.41
C PRO A 160 17.19 -1.15 2.45
N SER A 161 17.88 -2.27 2.34
CA SER A 161 19.07 -2.60 3.15
C SER A 161 20.36 -2.33 2.36
N GLU A 162 21.50 -2.46 3.01
CA GLU A 162 22.79 -2.33 2.32
C GLU A 162 22.99 -3.32 1.16
N THR A 163 22.35 -4.49 1.22
CA THR A 163 22.37 -5.48 0.14
C THR A 163 21.66 -5.02 -1.12
N ASP A 164 20.83 -3.99 -1.02
CA ASP A 164 20.08 -3.39 -2.13
C ASP A 164 20.84 -2.24 -2.83
N TYR A 165 21.99 -1.81 -2.31
CA TYR A 165 22.71 -0.63 -2.82
C TYR A 165 23.11 -0.73 -4.28
N ASP A 166 23.45 -1.93 -4.77
CA ASP A 166 23.78 -2.13 -6.18
C ASP A 166 22.55 -1.94 -7.08
N GLU A 167 21.38 -2.34 -6.60
CA GLU A 167 20.12 -2.14 -7.32
C GLU A 167 19.67 -0.67 -7.30
N LEU A 168 19.78 0.03 -6.14
CA LEU A 168 19.55 1.46 -6.03
C LEU A 168 20.47 2.24 -6.99
N LEU A 169 21.73 1.83 -7.08
CA LEU A 169 22.70 2.43 -7.98
C LEU A 169 22.31 2.24 -9.45
N CYS A 170 21.76 1.09 -9.83
CA CYS A 170 21.22 0.87 -11.18
C CYS A 170 20.06 1.84 -11.47
N VAL A 171 19.09 1.98 -10.56
CA VAL A 171 17.96 2.91 -10.72
C VAL A 171 18.46 4.35 -10.82
N TRP A 172 19.45 4.75 -10.00
CA TRP A 172 20.08 6.06 -10.08
C TRP A 172 20.70 6.29 -11.46
N GLU A 173 21.52 5.36 -11.93
CA GLU A 173 22.23 5.48 -13.22
C GLU A 173 21.25 5.57 -14.39
N GLU A 174 20.25 4.69 -14.45
CA GLU A 174 19.23 4.72 -15.50
C GLU A 174 18.45 6.05 -15.51
N ALA A 175 18.04 6.53 -14.32
CA ALA A 175 17.33 7.79 -14.20
C ALA A 175 18.19 8.99 -14.61
N VAL A 176 19.46 9.03 -14.19
CA VAL A 176 20.41 10.08 -14.53
C VAL A 176 20.65 10.11 -16.03
N ARG A 177 20.91 8.98 -16.67
CA ARG A 177 21.11 8.88 -18.13
C ARG A 177 19.90 9.39 -18.92
N SER A 178 18.69 9.19 -18.40
CA SER A 178 17.46 9.59 -19.09
C SER A 178 17.07 11.05 -18.88
N THR A 179 17.56 11.72 -17.82
CA THR A 179 17.07 13.04 -17.41
C THR A 179 18.16 14.10 -17.24
N HIS A 180 19.42 13.72 -16.99
CA HIS A 180 20.52 14.62 -16.66
C HIS A 180 21.50 14.76 -17.84
N HIS A 181 21.01 15.22 -19.00
CA HIS A 181 21.78 15.34 -20.25
C HIS A 181 22.99 16.29 -20.14
N PHE A 182 23.15 17.00 -19.02
CA PHE A 182 24.31 17.86 -18.74
C PHE A 182 25.50 17.11 -18.13
N LEU A 183 25.30 15.82 -17.73
CA LEU A 183 26.39 14.95 -17.25
C LEU A 183 26.99 14.18 -18.42
N SER A 184 28.32 14.20 -18.50
CA SER A 184 29.06 13.33 -19.41
C SER A 184 29.14 11.89 -18.90
N GLU A 185 29.53 10.94 -19.73
CA GLU A 185 29.78 9.56 -19.31
C GLU A 185 30.88 9.49 -18.22
N GLU A 186 31.92 10.31 -18.36
CA GLU A 186 32.99 10.42 -17.36
C GLU A 186 32.48 10.91 -16.02
N ASP A 187 31.57 11.91 -16.00
CA ASP A 187 30.92 12.37 -14.78
C ASP A 187 30.11 11.25 -14.13
N ILE A 188 29.31 10.52 -14.89
CA ILE A 188 28.51 9.40 -14.37
C ILE A 188 29.42 8.34 -13.73
N GLN A 189 30.49 7.94 -14.43
CA GLN A 189 31.43 6.96 -13.90
C GLN A 189 32.18 7.47 -12.65
N TYR A 190 32.47 8.77 -12.59
CA TYR A 190 33.06 9.40 -11.40
C TYR A 190 32.11 9.38 -10.19
N TYR A 191 30.84 9.73 -10.39
CA TYR A 191 29.86 9.80 -9.29
C TYR A 191 29.38 8.43 -8.82
N LYS A 192 29.34 7.44 -9.68
CA LYS A 192 28.81 6.11 -9.38
C LYS A 192 29.35 5.48 -8.09
N PRO A 193 30.69 5.38 -7.86
CA PRO A 193 31.23 4.87 -6.60
C PRO A 193 30.90 5.77 -5.40
N LEU A 194 30.84 7.11 -5.58
CA LEU A 194 30.51 8.04 -4.51
C LEU A 194 29.05 7.88 -4.09
N VAL A 195 28.13 7.73 -5.03
CA VAL A 195 26.72 7.45 -4.74
C VAL A 195 26.60 6.19 -3.90
N ARG A 196 27.24 5.10 -4.32
CA ARG A 196 27.17 3.82 -3.62
C ARG A 196 27.77 3.86 -2.22
N MET A 197 28.95 4.47 -2.06
CA MET A 197 29.77 4.34 -0.85
C MET A 197 29.57 5.47 0.17
N ILE A 198 29.05 6.61 -0.28
CA ILE A 198 28.95 7.81 0.57
C ILE A 198 27.51 8.29 0.67
N TYR A 199 26.82 8.47 -0.48
CA TYR A 199 25.51 9.13 -0.47
C TYR A 199 24.37 8.20 -0.06
N LEU A 200 24.32 6.96 -0.57
CA LEU A 200 23.30 5.99 -0.13
C LEU A 200 23.41 5.69 1.38
N PRO A 201 24.59 5.43 1.94
CA PRO A 201 24.72 5.23 3.39
C PRO A 201 24.44 6.46 4.25
N GLY A 202 24.56 7.67 3.67
CA GLY A 202 24.42 8.94 4.39
C GLY A 202 22.98 9.44 4.56
N VAL A 203 21.98 8.73 4.05
CA VAL A 203 20.57 9.15 4.04
C VAL A 203 19.64 8.01 4.48
N ASP A 204 18.45 8.39 4.99
CA ASP A 204 17.36 7.44 5.23
C ASP A 204 16.70 7.08 3.92
N LEU A 205 16.86 5.85 3.48
CA LEU A 205 16.38 5.36 2.18
C LEU A 205 14.97 4.79 2.25
N TYR A 206 14.17 5.12 1.24
CA TYR A 206 12.82 4.61 1.02
C TYR A 206 12.65 4.26 -0.45
N CYS A 207 12.02 3.13 -0.77
CA CYS A 207 11.87 2.69 -2.16
C CYS A 207 10.52 2.04 -2.44
N PHE A 208 10.17 1.99 -3.72
CA PHE A 208 9.16 1.10 -4.27
C PHE A 208 9.82 -0.10 -4.94
N ARG A 209 9.18 -1.28 -4.79
CA ARG A 209 9.53 -2.49 -5.53
C ARG A 209 8.37 -2.89 -6.46
N ASN A 210 8.70 -3.51 -7.58
CA ASN A 210 7.70 -4.15 -8.44
C ASN A 210 7.36 -5.57 -7.96
N ARG A 211 6.50 -6.29 -8.71
CA ARG A 211 6.07 -7.67 -8.38
C ARG A 211 7.22 -8.68 -8.36
N GLU A 212 8.28 -8.43 -9.11
CA GLU A 212 9.50 -9.22 -9.12
C GLU A 212 10.48 -8.80 -8.01
N ARG A 213 10.01 -7.96 -7.06
CA ARG A 213 10.76 -7.37 -5.93
C ARG A 213 11.92 -6.46 -6.34
N ARG A 214 11.99 -6.05 -7.62
CA ARG A 214 13.00 -5.11 -8.13
C ARG A 214 12.67 -3.69 -7.74
N ILE A 215 13.67 -2.92 -7.32
CA ILE A 215 13.51 -1.51 -6.98
C ILE A 215 13.21 -0.72 -8.26
N THR A 216 12.16 0.10 -8.21
CA THR A 216 11.67 0.88 -9.36
C THR A 216 11.72 2.39 -9.14
N ALA A 217 11.75 2.80 -7.90
CA ALA A 217 11.95 4.19 -7.50
C ALA A 217 12.50 4.22 -6.08
N PHE A 218 13.29 5.23 -5.76
CA PHE A 218 13.75 5.44 -4.39
C PHE A 218 13.92 6.92 -4.05
N MET A 219 13.95 7.18 -2.75
CA MET A 219 14.17 8.48 -2.15
C MET A 219 15.15 8.34 -1.00
N GLY A 220 16.04 9.32 -0.86
CA GLY A 220 16.94 9.48 0.29
C GLY A 220 16.57 10.75 1.05
N LEU A 221 16.37 10.63 2.35
CA LEU A 221 16.05 11.73 3.26
C LEU A 221 17.25 12.01 4.19
N SER A 222 17.55 13.27 4.41
CA SER A 222 18.43 13.69 5.48
C SER A 222 17.78 14.81 6.29
N ASN A 223 17.92 14.75 7.62
CA ASN A 223 17.43 15.71 8.63
C ASN A 223 16.10 16.43 8.33
N GLU A 224 16.02 17.26 7.29
CA GLU A 224 14.85 18.05 6.95
C GLU A 224 14.59 18.13 5.42
N MET A 225 15.30 17.32 4.63
CA MET A 225 15.32 17.50 3.17
C MET A 225 15.27 16.18 2.41
N ILE A 226 14.60 16.20 1.25
CA ILE A 226 14.74 15.14 0.24
C ILE A 226 16.02 15.42 -0.53
N GLU A 227 17.06 14.61 -0.29
CA GLU A 227 18.37 14.72 -0.94
C GLU A 227 18.42 13.99 -2.29
N MET A 228 17.67 12.91 -2.40
CA MET A 228 17.64 12.03 -3.56
C MET A 228 16.21 11.62 -3.88
N LEU A 229 15.83 11.67 -5.17
CA LEU A 229 14.56 11.13 -5.67
C LEU A 229 14.76 10.66 -7.10
N PHE A 230 14.74 9.35 -7.29
CA PHE A 230 14.97 8.73 -8.59
C PHE A 230 13.88 7.71 -8.90
N VAL A 231 13.44 7.72 -10.16
CA VAL A 231 12.43 6.79 -10.69
C VAL A 231 13.00 6.19 -11.97
N ALA A 232 13.01 4.87 -12.05
CA ALA A 232 13.45 4.15 -13.26
C ALA A 232 12.67 4.64 -14.49
N PRO A 233 13.31 4.85 -15.66
CA PRO A 233 12.69 5.45 -16.83
C PRO A 233 11.36 4.80 -17.25
N GLN A 234 11.27 3.46 -17.21
CA GLN A 234 10.09 2.67 -17.55
C GLN A 234 8.93 2.82 -16.54
N GLU A 235 9.20 3.41 -15.38
CA GLU A 235 8.22 3.63 -14.30
C GLU A 235 7.83 5.10 -14.15
N GLN A 236 8.46 6.00 -14.90
CA GLN A 236 8.12 7.43 -14.91
C GLN A 236 6.69 7.64 -15.43
N GLY A 237 6.04 8.72 -14.95
CA GLY A 237 4.64 9.00 -15.29
C GLY A 237 3.60 8.16 -14.53
N LYS A 238 4.00 7.13 -13.76
CA LYS A 238 3.10 6.29 -12.95
C LYS A 238 2.85 6.82 -11.54
N GLY A 239 3.32 8.02 -11.23
CA GLY A 239 3.08 8.70 -9.94
C GLY A 239 3.96 8.23 -8.78
N LEU A 240 4.96 7.35 -8.99
CA LEU A 240 5.80 6.84 -7.91
C LEU A 240 6.59 7.95 -7.21
N GLY A 241 7.16 8.88 -7.95
CA GLY A 241 7.89 10.03 -7.39
C GLY A 241 6.99 10.91 -6.51
N SER A 242 5.78 11.24 -6.98
CA SER A 242 4.80 12.02 -6.20
C SER A 242 4.42 11.31 -4.90
N ARG A 243 4.27 10.00 -4.93
CA ARG A 243 3.94 9.19 -3.74
C ARG A 243 5.09 9.14 -2.72
N LEU A 244 6.36 9.10 -3.18
CA LEU A 244 7.52 9.22 -2.28
C LEU A 244 7.55 10.61 -1.63
N ILE A 245 7.28 11.68 -2.37
CA ILE A 245 7.18 13.05 -1.84
C ILE A 245 6.04 13.15 -0.83
N ASP A 246 4.85 12.63 -1.15
CA ASP A 246 3.71 12.61 -0.23
C ASP A 246 4.03 11.88 1.07
N PHE A 247 4.74 10.76 0.99
CA PHE A 247 5.22 10.02 2.16
C PHE A 247 6.19 10.85 2.99
N ALA A 248 7.18 11.50 2.37
CA ALA A 248 8.12 12.37 3.07
C ALA A 248 7.39 13.49 3.84
N ILE A 249 6.38 14.10 3.21
CA ILE A 249 5.60 15.19 3.81
C ILE A 249 4.73 14.67 4.95
N LYS A 250 3.92 13.62 4.71
CA LYS A 250 2.87 13.17 5.64
C LYS A 250 3.42 12.35 6.81
N GLU A 251 4.39 11.47 6.52
CA GLU A 251 4.88 10.50 7.50
C GLU A 251 6.21 10.93 8.16
N LYS A 252 6.98 11.78 7.48
CA LYS A 252 8.30 12.23 7.98
C LYS A 252 8.36 13.72 8.30
N GLY A 253 7.32 14.49 7.96
CA GLY A 253 7.27 15.93 8.22
C GLY A 253 8.29 16.74 7.40
N ILE A 254 8.77 16.19 6.28
CA ILE A 254 9.81 16.80 5.45
C ILE A 254 9.15 17.55 4.29
N TYR A 255 9.39 18.88 4.24
CA TYR A 255 8.78 19.78 3.24
C TYR A 255 9.81 20.42 2.29
N LYS A 256 11.11 20.19 2.54
CA LYS A 256 12.17 20.76 1.71
C LYS A 256 12.64 19.71 0.70
N ILE A 257 12.71 20.12 -0.55
CA ILE A 257 13.30 19.34 -1.64
C ILE A 257 14.50 20.13 -2.14
N ASP A 258 15.67 19.50 -2.27
CA ASP A 258 16.77 20.11 -2.99
C ASP A 258 16.40 20.20 -4.47
N ASN A 259 15.92 21.37 -4.88
CA ASN A 259 15.39 21.64 -6.22
C ASN A 259 16.47 21.65 -7.32
N THR A 260 17.74 21.40 -6.95
CA THR A 260 18.81 21.44 -7.94
C THR A 260 19.54 20.10 -7.96
N SER A 261 19.11 19.22 -8.85
CA SER A 261 19.97 18.12 -9.33
C SER A 261 21.40 18.63 -9.68
N VAL A 262 21.53 19.89 -10.12
CA VAL A 262 22.79 20.60 -10.32
C VAL A 262 23.53 20.86 -8.98
N ASN A 263 22.85 21.15 -7.86
CA ASN A 263 23.50 21.38 -6.57
C ASN A 263 23.94 20.08 -5.91
N PHE A 264 23.25 18.99 -6.08
CA PHE A 264 23.70 17.66 -5.64
C PHE A 264 25.10 17.38 -6.23
N TYR A 265 25.26 17.52 -7.54
CA TYR A 265 26.53 17.30 -8.22
C TYR A 265 27.56 18.43 -8.01
N ARG A 266 27.15 19.68 -7.71
CA ARG A 266 28.06 20.79 -7.37
C ARG A 266 28.62 20.68 -5.95
N LYS A 267 27.85 20.28 -4.96
CA LYS A 267 28.34 19.99 -3.58
C LYS A 267 29.46 18.95 -3.57
N ILE A 268 29.52 18.11 -4.59
CA ILE A 268 30.51 17.03 -4.71
C ILE A 268 31.82 17.55 -5.35
N LYS A 269 31.78 18.62 -6.14
CA LYS A 269 32.97 19.20 -6.79
C LYS A 269 33.66 20.28 -5.95
N SER A 270 33.09 20.71 -4.82
CA SER A 270 33.67 21.65 -3.85
C SER A 270 34.26 20.90 -2.66
#